data_10069a9a371844f1a9200fcc8590f406
#
_entry.id   10069a9a371844f1a9200fcc8590f406
#
_cell.length_a   1.000
_cell.length_b   1.000
_cell.length_c   1.000
_cell.angle_alpha   90.00
_cell.angle_beta   90.00
_cell.angle_gamma   90.00
#
_symmetry.space_group_name_H-M   'P 1'
#
loop_
_entity.id
_entity.type
_entity.pdbx_description
1 polymer ?
#
loop_
_entity_poly.entity_id
_entity_poly.type
_entity_poly.pdbx_seq_one_letter_code
_entity_poly.pdbx_strand_id
1 'polypeptide(L)'
;QKSGYLQMNGILSNSKNGSANSILFLYPDNWNKQVVLWLTDHGKLGLLDESGNPNSDVQTLLGKGCCVVGLDMLVQAEWITGNESEAHRTRSVANPREAAAFTFGYNYSLFARRVHDILTAVSFVTNHDMQPTSVYLLALDKTGPLAIAARAQAGDAIDRLAANTNGFRFANVTDLQSPNFLPGGARYHDLPGMLAIAAPQVTWITGEKKIPPIVTQVYQVEKPADAITFNAAPTSSCSAAITWLLESK
;
A
#
# COMPACT_ATOMS: atom_id res chain seq x y z
N GLN A 1 -13.72 -10.86 20.88
CA GLN A 1 -13.84 -9.44 21.22
C GLN A 1 -12.80 -9.12 22.28
N LYS A 2 -12.07 -8.02 22.11
CA LYS A 2 -11.12 -7.48 23.10
C LYS A 2 -11.70 -6.20 23.69
N SER A 3 -11.09 -5.68 24.76
CA SER A 3 -11.59 -4.42 25.36
C SER A 3 -11.43 -3.26 24.36
N GLY A 4 -12.55 -2.67 23.92
CA GLY A 4 -12.60 -1.48 23.07
C GLY A 4 -12.55 -1.74 21.55
N TYR A 5 -12.35 -2.98 21.11
CA TYR A 5 -12.34 -3.32 19.68
C TYR A 5 -12.62 -4.81 19.40
N LEU A 6 -13.10 -5.08 18.19
CA LEU A 6 -13.24 -6.42 17.63
C LEU A 6 -12.07 -6.71 16.68
N GLN A 7 -11.37 -7.82 16.90
CA GLN A 7 -10.33 -8.33 16.00
C GLN A 7 -10.89 -9.50 15.20
N MET A 8 -10.80 -9.40 13.87
CA MET A 8 -11.23 -10.46 12.96
C MET A 8 -10.10 -10.79 11.99
N ASN A 9 -9.78 -12.07 11.86
CA ASN A 9 -8.90 -12.58 10.81
C ASN A 9 -9.76 -13.28 9.75
N GLY A 10 -9.40 -13.11 8.49
CA GLY A 10 -10.11 -13.67 7.37
C GLY A 10 -9.20 -13.99 6.19
N ILE A 11 -9.79 -14.59 5.17
CA ILE A 11 -9.17 -14.78 3.86
C ILE A 11 -10.01 -14.01 2.84
N LEU A 12 -9.38 -13.05 2.20
CA LEU A 12 -9.96 -12.31 1.08
C LEU A 12 -9.67 -13.07 -0.21
N SER A 13 -10.71 -13.63 -0.81
CA SER A 13 -10.59 -14.43 -2.03
C SER A 13 -11.12 -13.66 -3.23
N ASN A 14 -10.37 -13.71 -4.34
CA ASN A 14 -10.81 -13.20 -5.63
C ASN A 14 -10.94 -14.38 -6.62
N SER A 15 -12.17 -14.81 -6.86
CA SER A 15 -12.47 -15.97 -7.69
C SER A 15 -12.10 -15.77 -9.16
N LYS A 16 -12.03 -14.53 -9.65
CA LYS A 16 -11.71 -14.24 -11.06
C LYS A 16 -10.24 -14.51 -11.41
N ASN A 17 -9.34 -14.30 -10.46
CA ASN A 17 -7.89 -14.51 -10.66
C ASN A 17 -7.30 -15.61 -9.78
N GLY A 18 -8.12 -16.24 -8.93
CA GLY A 18 -7.70 -17.33 -8.04
C GLY A 18 -6.78 -16.85 -6.89
N SER A 19 -6.75 -15.56 -6.54
CA SER A 19 -5.96 -15.09 -5.41
C SER A 19 -6.72 -15.26 -4.10
N ALA A 20 -5.96 -15.48 -3.02
CA ALA A 20 -6.44 -15.54 -1.64
C ALA A 20 -5.41 -14.89 -0.73
N ASN A 21 -5.79 -13.85 -0.01
CA ASN A 21 -4.92 -13.05 0.84
C ASN A 21 -5.43 -13.10 2.27
N SER A 22 -4.52 -13.29 3.22
CA SER A 22 -4.86 -13.19 4.64
C SER A 22 -5.08 -11.71 5.00
N ILE A 23 -6.17 -11.43 5.71
CA ILE A 23 -6.56 -10.07 6.05
C ILE A 23 -6.96 -10.00 7.53
N LEU A 24 -6.60 -8.90 8.18
CA LEU A 24 -6.91 -8.59 9.57
C LEU A 24 -7.76 -7.32 9.61
N PHE A 25 -8.87 -7.38 10.33
CA PHE A 25 -9.69 -6.23 10.67
C PHE A 25 -9.64 -5.95 12.16
N LEU A 26 -9.44 -4.69 12.51
CA LEU A 26 -9.51 -4.16 13.86
C LEU A 26 -10.60 -3.10 13.90
N TYR A 27 -11.79 -3.47 14.37
CA TYR A 27 -12.95 -2.58 14.45
C TYR A 27 -13.07 -1.99 15.85
N PRO A 28 -13.01 -0.67 16.04
CA PRO A 28 -13.28 -0.05 17.31
C PRO A 28 -14.77 -0.07 17.64
N ASP A 29 -15.12 -0.12 18.94
CA ASP A 29 -16.52 -0.12 19.39
C ASP A 29 -17.26 1.15 18.96
N ASN A 30 -16.56 2.28 18.81
CA ASN A 30 -17.06 3.59 18.39
C ASN A 30 -16.77 3.92 16.92
N TRP A 31 -16.87 2.95 16.01
CA TRP A 31 -16.50 3.14 14.61
C TRP A 31 -17.18 4.34 13.94
N ASN A 32 -16.35 5.22 13.37
CA ASN A 32 -16.76 6.47 12.71
C ASN A 32 -17.01 6.34 11.19
N LYS A 33 -17.09 5.13 10.65
CA LYS A 33 -17.22 4.81 9.22
C LYS A 33 -15.96 5.07 8.38
N GLN A 34 -14.81 5.39 8.99
CA GLN A 34 -13.54 5.51 8.30
C GLN A 34 -12.76 4.20 8.39
N VAL A 35 -12.08 3.83 7.32
CA VAL A 35 -11.22 2.66 7.25
C VAL A 35 -9.81 3.07 6.81
N VAL A 36 -8.81 2.62 7.53
CA VAL A 36 -7.39 2.76 7.17
C VAL A 36 -6.87 1.39 6.75
N LEU A 37 -6.66 1.19 5.44
CA LEU A 37 -5.91 0.05 4.93
C LEU A 37 -4.43 0.37 5.08
N TRP A 38 -3.77 -0.31 6.03
CA TRP A 38 -2.37 -0.08 6.35
C TRP A 38 -1.49 -1.20 5.85
N LEU A 39 -0.63 -0.88 4.88
CA LEU A 39 0.34 -1.78 4.30
C LEU A 39 1.67 -1.67 5.04
N THR A 40 2.17 -2.77 5.55
CA THR A 40 3.48 -2.85 6.20
C THR A 40 4.38 -3.88 5.52
N ASP A 41 5.69 -3.81 5.73
CA ASP A 41 6.65 -4.79 5.22
C ASP A 41 6.41 -6.19 5.81
N HIS A 42 5.83 -6.25 7.01
CA HIS A 42 5.49 -7.48 7.72
C HIS A 42 4.02 -7.93 7.50
N GLY A 43 3.36 -7.41 6.46
CA GLY A 43 1.94 -7.68 6.20
C GLY A 43 1.05 -7.25 7.37
N LYS A 44 -0.03 -7.98 7.61
CA LYS A 44 -0.97 -7.68 8.71
C LYS A 44 -0.36 -7.75 10.11
N LEU A 45 0.73 -8.54 10.27
CA LEU A 45 1.41 -8.67 11.57
C LEU A 45 2.13 -7.38 11.99
N GLY A 46 2.52 -6.52 11.06
CA GLY A 46 3.10 -5.21 11.37
C GLY A 46 2.15 -4.25 12.09
N LEU A 47 0.86 -4.57 12.16
CA LEU A 47 -0.13 -3.81 12.94
C LEU A 47 -0.15 -4.18 14.42
N LEU A 48 0.48 -5.28 14.79
CA LEU A 48 0.44 -5.86 16.14
C LEU A 48 1.81 -5.73 16.82
N ASP A 49 1.78 -5.68 18.14
CA ASP A 49 2.96 -5.83 18.98
C ASP A 49 3.33 -7.33 19.15
N GLU A 50 4.44 -7.60 19.86
CA GLU A 50 4.91 -8.95 20.15
C GLU A 50 3.90 -9.80 20.95
N SER A 51 2.96 -9.18 21.64
CA SER A 51 1.90 -9.83 22.41
C SER A 51 0.63 -10.07 21.57
N GLY A 52 0.63 -9.71 20.28
CA GLY A 52 -0.51 -9.84 19.39
C GLY A 52 -1.63 -8.82 19.66
N ASN A 53 -1.32 -7.71 20.30
CA ASN A 53 -2.23 -6.58 20.46
C ASN A 53 -1.90 -5.48 19.44
N PRO A 54 -2.84 -4.58 19.10
CA PRO A 54 -2.56 -3.43 18.27
C PRO A 54 -1.40 -2.61 18.81
N ASN A 55 -0.43 -2.27 17.96
CA ASN A 55 0.66 -1.38 18.33
C ASN A 55 0.15 0.03 18.67
N SER A 56 1.01 0.92 19.20
CA SER A 56 0.63 2.25 19.68
C SER A 56 -0.01 3.14 18.61
N ASP A 57 0.46 3.05 17.37
CA ASP A 57 -0.05 3.84 16.25
C ASP A 57 -1.43 3.33 15.81
N VAL A 58 -1.62 2.01 15.77
CA VAL A 58 -2.92 1.38 15.52
C VAL A 58 -3.90 1.72 16.65
N GLN A 59 -3.47 1.68 17.92
CA GLN A 59 -4.30 2.10 19.04
C GLN A 59 -4.76 3.56 18.91
N THR A 60 -3.91 4.43 18.41
CA THR A 60 -4.26 5.84 18.12
C THR A 60 -5.39 5.92 17.09
N LEU A 61 -5.32 5.18 16.00
CA LEU A 61 -6.38 5.12 14.97
C LEU A 61 -7.69 4.56 15.52
N LEU A 62 -7.63 3.45 16.27
CA LEU A 62 -8.80 2.85 16.92
C LEU A 62 -9.44 3.83 17.91
N GLY A 63 -8.63 4.54 18.73
CA GLY A 63 -9.10 5.57 19.65
C GLY A 63 -9.79 6.74 18.96
N LYS A 64 -9.49 7.01 17.69
CA LYS A 64 -10.17 7.99 16.84
C LYS A 64 -11.41 7.43 16.12
N GLY A 65 -11.73 6.18 16.35
CA GLY A 65 -12.89 5.51 15.76
C GLY A 65 -12.64 4.95 14.36
N CYS A 66 -11.40 4.90 13.87
CA CYS A 66 -11.10 4.31 12.56
C CYS A 66 -10.97 2.79 12.66
N CYS A 67 -11.59 2.06 11.74
CA CYS A 67 -11.26 0.67 11.51
C CYS A 67 -9.88 0.58 10.84
N VAL A 68 -9.01 -0.30 11.33
CA VAL A 68 -7.70 -0.53 10.73
C VAL A 68 -7.68 -1.92 10.08
N VAL A 69 -7.21 -1.97 8.84
CA VAL A 69 -7.17 -3.18 8.03
C VAL A 69 -5.73 -3.47 7.64
N GLY A 70 -5.25 -4.68 7.93
CA GLY A 70 -3.96 -5.20 7.49
C GLY A 70 -4.12 -6.30 6.46
N LEU A 71 -3.24 -6.34 5.48
CA LEU A 71 -3.26 -7.28 4.37
C LEU A 71 -1.91 -7.97 4.24
N ASP A 72 -1.91 -9.30 4.09
CA ASP A 72 -0.76 -10.05 3.60
C ASP A 72 -0.85 -10.13 2.07
N MET A 73 0.02 -9.41 1.40
CA MET A 73 0.16 -9.50 -0.05
C MET A 73 0.89 -10.79 -0.45
N LEU A 74 0.80 -11.16 -1.72
CA LEU A 74 1.44 -12.36 -2.26
C LEU A 74 2.94 -12.43 -1.87
N VAL A 75 3.38 -13.57 -1.34
CA VAL A 75 4.75 -13.80 -0.83
C VAL A 75 5.12 -12.77 0.24
N GLN A 76 4.27 -12.62 1.25
CA GLN A 76 4.51 -11.79 2.42
C GLN A 76 4.04 -12.52 3.68
N ALA A 77 4.64 -12.24 4.82
CA ALA A 77 4.27 -12.75 6.14
C ALA A 77 4.06 -14.28 6.20
N GLU A 78 2.84 -14.75 6.37
CA GLU A 78 2.52 -16.19 6.57
C GLU A 78 2.93 -17.10 5.39
N TRP A 79 3.17 -16.54 4.21
CA TRP A 79 3.64 -17.28 3.03
C TRP A 79 5.15 -17.54 3.04
N ILE A 80 5.88 -16.95 3.99
CA ILE A 80 7.33 -17.09 4.10
C ILE A 80 7.66 -18.29 4.98
N THR A 81 7.85 -19.45 4.35
CA THR A 81 8.37 -20.65 5.00
C THR A 81 9.85 -20.85 4.62
N GLY A 82 10.77 -20.13 5.25
CA GLY A 82 12.19 -20.24 4.94
C GLY A 82 13.02 -19.00 5.26
N ASN A 83 14.24 -18.92 4.74
CA ASN A 83 15.11 -17.76 4.89
C ASN A 83 14.48 -16.51 4.28
N GLU A 84 14.30 -15.45 5.05
CA GLU A 84 13.66 -14.19 4.62
C GLU A 84 14.28 -13.61 3.33
N SER A 85 15.58 -13.77 3.13
CA SER A 85 16.27 -13.27 1.93
C SER A 85 15.85 -14.01 0.64
N GLU A 86 15.47 -15.27 0.72
CA GLU A 86 15.01 -16.05 -0.43
C GLU A 86 13.52 -15.86 -0.70
N ALA A 87 12.73 -15.66 0.34
CA ALA A 87 11.29 -15.42 0.23
C ALA A 87 10.95 -14.11 -0.50
N HIS A 88 11.85 -13.13 -0.48
CA HIS A 88 11.67 -11.86 -1.19
C HIS A 88 12.08 -11.90 -2.67
N ARG A 89 12.65 -13.00 -3.15
CA ARG A 89 13.04 -13.14 -4.55
C ARG A 89 12.03 -14.00 -5.32
N THR A 90 11.77 -13.64 -6.56
CA THR A 90 11.02 -14.50 -7.45
C THR A 90 11.82 -15.75 -7.78
N ARG A 91 11.14 -16.80 -8.25
CA ARG A 91 11.78 -18.08 -8.57
C ARG A 91 13.02 -17.90 -9.47
N SER A 92 14.14 -18.45 -9.04
CA SER A 92 15.37 -18.48 -9.84
C SER A 92 15.25 -19.47 -11.01
N VAL A 93 15.75 -19.07 -12.17
CA VAL A 93 15.94 -19.94 -13.34
C VAL A 93 17.38 -19.85 -13.81
N ALA A 94 17.88 -20.91 -14.45
CA ALA A 94 19.28 -21.00 -14.85
C ALA A 94 19.69 -19.94 -15.88
N ASN A 95 18.76 -19.53 -16.75
CA ASN A 95 19.01 -18.52 -17.78
C ASN A 95 18.12 -17.27 -17.55
N PRO A 96 18.69 -16.13 -17.12
CA PRO A 96 17.90 -14.90 -16.89
C PRO A 96 17.15 -14.38 -18.12
N ARG A 97 17.67 -14.61 -19.34
CA ARG A 97 16.96 -14.20 -20.57
C ARG A 97 15.69 -15.03 -20.79
N GLU A 98 15.76 -16.33 -20.51
CA GLU A 98 14.58 -17.20 -20.55
C GLU A 98 13.59 -16.83 -19.46
N ALA A 99 14.07 -16.48 -18.27
CA ALA A 99 13.20 -15.99 -17.20
C ALA A 99 12.38 -14.78 -17.64
N ALA A 100 13.02 -13.78 -18.23
CA ALA A 100 12.34 -12.58 -18.70
C ALA A 100 11.32 -12.88 -19.79
N ALA A 101 11.71 -13.68 -20.79
CA ALA A 101 10.85 -14.00 -21.94
C ALA A 101 9.67 -14.92 -21.55
N PHE A 102 9.94 -15.98 -20.80
CA PHE A 102 8.90 -16.96 -20.46
C PHE A 102 8.09 -16.58 -19.23
N THR A 103 8.70 -15.91 -18.25
CA THR A 103 7.98 -15.49 -17.05
C THR A 103 7.07 -14.31 -17.35
N PHE A 104 7.62 -13.21 -17.84
CA PHE A 104 6.87 -11.95 -18.00
C PHE A 104 6.11 -11.86 -19.33
N GLY A 105 6.31 -12.80 -20.26
CA GLY A 105 5.48 -12.93 -21.45
C GLY A 105 4.11 -13.55 -21.16
N TYR A 106 3.99 -14.34 -20.08
CA TYR A 106 2.78 -15.09 -19.73
C TYR A 106 2.27 -14.83 -18.32
N ASN A 107 3.09 -14.20 -17.45
CA ASN A 107 2.74 -13.97 -16.05
C ASN A 107 2.96 -12.51 -15.67
N TYR A 108 2.14 -12.04 -14.76
CA TYR A 108 2.37 -10.76 -14.10
C TYR A 108 3.58 -10.84 -13.15
N SER A 109 4.33 -9.74 -13.06
CA SER A 109 5.39 -9.61 -12.05
C SER A 109 4.82 -9.66 -10.63
N LEU A 110 5.66 -9.99 -9.64
CA LEU A 110 5.22 -9.99 -8.24
C LEU A 110 4.74 -8.60 -7.80
N PHE A 111 5.40 -7.53 -8.28
CA PHE A 111 4.95 -6.16 -8.04
C PHE A 111 3.50 -5.95 -8.50
N ALA A 112 3.19 -6.31 -9.75
CA ALA A 112 1.85 -6.15 -10.30
C ALA A 112 0.80 -7.00 -9.55
N ARG A 113 1.17 -8.22 -9.12
CA ARG A 113 0.30 -9.08 -8.30
C ARG A 113 0.00 -8.46 -6.94
N ARG A 114 1.01 -7.90 -6.26
CA ARG A 114 0.83 -7.20 -4.99
C ARG A 114 -0.05 -5.96 -5.11
N VAL A 115 0.13 -5.18 -6.18
CA VAL A 115 -0.77 -4.05 -6.48
C VAL A 115 -2.21 -4.54 -6.67
N HIS A 116 -2.40 -5.66 -7.36
CA HIS A 116 -3.72 -6.26 -7.52
C HIS A 116 -4.33 -6.74 -6.19
N ASP A 117 -3.52 -7.29 -5.28
CA ASP A 117 -3.99 -7.66 -3.94
C ASP A 117 -4.50 -6.45 -3.17
N ILE A 118 -3.76 -5.32 -3.23
CA ILE A 118 -4.19 -4.04 -2.62
C ILE A 118 -5.52 -3.58 -3.23
N LEU A 119 -5.65 -3.58 -4.55
CA LEU A 119 -6.88 -3.19 -5.24
C LEU A 119 -8.06 -4.09 -4.89
N THR A 120 -7.82 -5.39 -4.68
CA THR A 120 -8.83 -6.34 -4.22
C THR A 120 -9.29 -5.99 -2.79
N ALA A 121 -8.36 -5.65 -1.90
CA ALA A 121 -8.69 -5.22 -0.54
C ALA A 121 -9.46 -3.89 -0.54
N VAL A 122 -9.04 -2.91 -1.34
CA VAL A 122 -9.75 -1.63 -1.51
C VAL A 122 -11.17 -1.89 -2.02
N SER A 123 -11.34 -2.69 -3.06
CA SER A 123 -12.65 -3.03 -3.60
C SER A 123 -13.55 -3.71 -2.57
N PHE A 124 -13.00 -4.65 -1.80
CA PHE A 124 -13.74 -5.32 -0.72
C PHE A 124 -14.20 -4.33 0.35
N VAL A 125 -13.29 -3.48 0.82
CA VAL A 125 -13.59 -2.48 1.86
C VAL A 125 -14.64 -1.49 1.37
N THR A 126 -14.47 -0.95 0.16
CA THR A 126 -15.38 0.06 -0.41
C THR A 126 -16.80 -0.49 -0.62
N ASN A 127 -16.93 -1.78 -0.97
CA ASN A 127 -18.22 -2.42 -1.22
C ASN A 127 -18.74 -3.24 -0.01
N HIS A 128 -18.15 -3.05 1.17
CA HIS A 128 -18.55 -3.78 2.37
C HIS A 128 -19.96 -3.38 2.82
N ASP A 129 -20.74 -4.35 3.30
CA ASP A 129 -22.14 -4.14 3.75
C ASP A 129 -22.28 -3.06 4.83
N MET A 130 -21.26 -2.85 5.64
CA MET A 130 -21.22 -1.81 6.67
C MET A 130 -21.06 -0.39 6.10
N GLN A 131 -20.79 -0.25 4.78
CA GLN A 131 -20.73 1.01 4.05
C GLN A 131 -19.81 2.06 4.69
N PRO A 132 -18.48 1.89 4.63
CA PRO A 132 -17.57 2.93 5.06
C PRO A 132 -17.78 4.21 4.24
N THR A 133 -17.61 5.35 4.88
CA THR A 133 -17.73 6.67 4.23
C THR A 133 -16.42 7.18 3.69
N SER A 134 -15.28 6.63 4.19
CA SER A 134 -13.95 6.99 3.72
C SER A 134 -12.99 5.82 3.83
N VAL A 135 -12.18 5.67 2.80
CA VAL A 135 -11.11 4.65 2.71
C VAL A 135 -9.77 5.35 2.55
N TYR A 136 -8.90 5.17 3.51
CA TYR A 136 -7.55 5.71 3.52
C TYR A 136 -6.53 4.60 3.30
N LEU A 137 -5.46 4.91 2.57
CA LEU A 137 -4.35 3.99 2.34
C LEU A 137 -3.08 4.54 3.02
N LEU A 138 -2.47 3.75 3.89
CA LEU A 138 -1.26 4.09 4.63
C LEU A 138 -0.14 3.11 4.30
N ALA A 139 1.03 3.61 3.85
CA ALA A 139 2.16 2.79 3.41
C ALA A 139 3.49 3.53 3.64
N LEU A 140 4.04 3.43 4.83
CA LEU A 140 5.22 4.21 5.25
C LEU A 140 6.54 3.44 5.16
N ASP A 141 6.48 2.12 5.10
CA ASP A 141 7.63 1.25 4.92
C ASP A 141 8.00 1.13 3.42
N LYS A 142 8.62 0.03 3.01
CA LYS A 142 8.95 -0.25 1.61
C LYS A 142 7.72 -0.51 0.72
N THR A 143 6.51 -0.52 1.30
CA THR A 143 5.24 -0.72 0.59
C THR A 143 4.73 0.53 -0.13
N GLY A 144 5.32 1.71 0.12
CA GLY A 144 4.91 2.96 -0.49
C GLY A 144 4.80 2.94 -2.02
N PRO A 145 5.78 2.41 -2.77
CA PRO A 145 5.68 2.28 -4.23
C PRO A 145 4.48 1.45 -4.70
N LEU A 146 4.13 0.39 -3.96
CA LEU A 146 2.95 -0.44 -4.23
C LEU A 146 1.66 0.34 -4.01
N ALA A 147 1.59 1.09 -2.90
CA ALA A 147 0.44 1.93 -2.58
C ALA A 147 0.22 3.04 -3.63
N ILE A 148 1.30 3.68 -4.10
CA ILE A 148 1.24 4.69 -5.16
C ILE A 148 0.73 4.08 -6.47
N ALA A 149 1.23 2.90 -6.85
CA ALA A 149 0.76 2.20 -8.05
C ALA A 149 -0.71 1.75 -7.94
N ALA A 150 -1.15 1.31 -6.76
CA ALA A 150 -2.55 0.98 -6.49
C ALA A 150 -3.43 2.23 -6.56
N ARG A 151 -2.99 3.35 -5.96
CA ARG A 151 -3.68 4.63 -5.99
C ARG A 151 -3.90 5.13 -7.42
N ALA A 152 -2.89 5.04 -8.28
CA ALA A 152 -2.98 5.46 -9.68
C ALA A 152 -4.07 4.71 -10.47
N GLN A 153 -4.51 3.54 -9.99
CA GLN A 153 -5.56 2.73 -10.62
C GLN A 153 -6.89 2.81 -9.89
N ALA A 154 -6.88 3.02 -8.57
CA ALA A 154 -8.07 3.02 -7.73
C ALA A 154 -8.95 4.28 -7.90
N GLY A 155 -8.37 5.38 -8.39
CA GLY A 155 -9.11 6.64 -8.53
C GLY A 155 -9.79 7.06 -7.22
N ASP A 156 -11.07 7.34 -7.27
CA ASP A 156 -11.86 7.81 -6.13
C ASP A 156 -12.18 6.74 -5.07
N ALA A 157 -11.80 5.47 -5.30
CA ALA A 157 -12.03 4.41 -4.31
C ALA A 157 -11.11 4.52 -3.07
N ILE A 158 -10.09 5.38 -3.12
CA ILE A 158 -9.24 5.73 -1.99
C ILE A 158 -9.37 7.24 -1.78
N ASP A 159 -9.85 7.71 -0.64
CA ASP A 159 -10.01 9.13 -0.37
C ASP A 159 -8.69 9.83 -0.11
N ARG A 160 -7.79 9.19 0.67
CA ARG A 160 -6.47 9.72 1.02
C ARG A 160 -5.40 8.64 0.95
N LEU A 161 -4.23 9.03 0.46
CA LEU A 161 -3.02 8.21 0.50
C LEU A 161 -1.94 8.90 1.33
N ALA A 162 -1.35 8.20 2.31
CA ALA A 162 -0.08 8.57 2.92
C ALA A 162 0.98 7.51 2.60
N ALA A 163 2.03 7.90 1.87
CA ALA A 163 3.02 6.95 1.39
C ALA A 163 4.46 7.48 1.50
N ASN A 164 5.38 6.56 1.82
CA ASN A 164 6.81 6.81 1.76
C ASN A 164 7.38 6.20 0.48
N THR A 165 7.92 7.01 -0.41
CA THR A 165 8.55 6.53 -1.65
C THR A 165 9.89 5.85 -1.38
N ASN A 166 10.55 6.12 -0.26
CA ASN A 166 11.94 5.72 0.02
C ASN A 166 12.91 6.09 -1.12
N GLY A 167 12.60 7.10 -1.92
CA GLY A 167 13.36 7.46 -3.11
C GLY A 167 13.35 6.38 -4.20
N PHE A 168 12.41 5.44 -4.14
CA PHE A 168 12.33 4.31 -5.05
C PHE A 168 12.16 4.74 -6.51
N ARG A 169 12.88 4.06 -7.41
CA ARG A 169 12.71 4.17 -8.87
C ARG A 169 12.82 2.79 -9.50
N PHE A 170 11.90 2.47 -10.40
CA PHE A 170 11.95 1.23 -11.19
C PHE A 170 13.22 1.15 -12.04
N ALA A 171 13.75 2.29 -12.51
CA ALA A 171 14.99 2.34 -13.26
C ALA A 171 16.22 1.80 -12.49
N ASN A 172 16.15 1.79 -11.15
CA ASN A 172 17.19 1.24 -10.28
C ASN A 172 17.04 -0.26 -10.02
N VAL A 173 15.93 -0.88 -10.46
CA VAL A 173 15.68 -2.31 -10.29
C VAL A 173 16.29 -3.06 -11.47
N THR A 174 17.51 -3.53 -11.31
CA THR A 174 18.27 -4.22 -12.35
C THR A 174 18.18 -5.74 -12.27
N ASP A 175 17.70 -6.28 -11.14
CA ASP A 175 17.48 -7.71 -10.95
C ASP A 175 16.07 -8.11 -11.38
N LEU A 176 15.97 -8.99 -12.38
CA LEU A 176 14.70 -9.53 -12.89
C LEU A 176 13.95 -10.37 -11.84
N GLN A 177 14.65 -10.88 -10.84
CA GLN A 177 14.07 -11.67 -9.75
C GLN A 177 13.61 -10.78 -8.57
N SER A 178 13.86 -9.48 -8.63
CA SER A 178 13.42 -8.56 -7.59
C SER A 178 11.88 -8.57 -7.47
N PRO A 179 11.33 -8.63 -6.24
CA PRO A 179 9.90 -8.48 -6.01
C PRO A 179 9.36 -7.13 -6.48
N ASN A 180 10.23 -6.14 -6.67
CA ASN A 180 9.88 -4.81 -7.14
C ASN A 180 10.06 -4.65 -8.67
N PHE A 181 10.44 -5.71 -9.39
CA PHE A 181 10.57 -5.65 -10.83
C PHE A 181 9.19 -5.52 -11.50
N LEU A 182 9.06 -4.48 -12.33
CA LEU A 182 7.87 -4.24 -13.13
C LEU A 182 8.30 -3.98 -14.58
N PRO A 183 7.98 -4.87 -15.55
CA PRO A 183 8.25 -4.62 -16.95
C PRO A 183 7.63 -3.30 -17.41
N GLY A 184 8.45 -2.39 -17.92
CA GLY A 184 8.02 -1.05 -18.34
C GLY A 184 7.82 -0.04 -17.22
N GLY A 185 8.02 -0.39 -15.94
CA GLY A 185 7.82 0.49 -14.79
C GLY A 185 8.63 1.79 -14.83
N ALA A 186 9.84 1.76 -15.41
CA ALA A 186 10.68 2.94 -15.59
C ALA A 186 10.20 3.90 -16.72
N ARG A 187 9.22 3.46 -17.53
CA ARG A 187 8.64 4.32 -18.58
C ARG A 187 7.72 5.39 -17.97
N TYR A 188 7.40 6.39 -18.74
CA TYR A 188 6.41 7.41 -18.41
C TYR A 188 6.68 8.09 -17.04
N HIS A 189 7.93 8.51 -16.84
CA HIS A 189 8.43 9.17 -15.63
C HIS A 189 8.54 8.29 -14.36
N ASP A 190 8.63 6.96 -14.53
CA ASP A 190 8.87 6.05 -13.39
C ASP A 190 7.77 6.15 -12.29
N LEU A 191 8.09 5.91 -11.02
CA LEU A 191 7.17 6.07 -9.89
C LEU A 191 6.56 7.49 -9.80
N PRO A 192 7.31 8.59 -10.04
CA PRO A 192 6.71 9.93 -10.13
C PRO A 192 5.60 10.07 -11.16
N GLY A 193 5.68 9.35 -12.28
CA GLY A 193 4.61 9.32 -13.28
C GLY A 193 3.33 8.68 -12.74
N MET A 194 3.46 7.57 -12.01
CA MET A 194 2.32 6.94 -11.34
C MET A 194 1.70 7.86 -10.29
N LEU A 195 2.54 8.58 -9.53
CA LEU A 195 2.07 9.56 -8.56
C LEU A 195 1.35 10.74 -9.25
N ALA A 196 1.81 11.18 -10.41
CA ALA A 196 1.16 12.23 -11.19
C ALA A 196 -0.21 11.77 -11.72
N ILE A 197 -0.36 10.51 -12.13
CA ILE A 197 -1.66 9.93 -12.56
C ILE A 197 -2.67 9.91 -11.39
N ALA A 198 -2.20 9.89 -10.16
CA ALA A 198 -3.08 9.92 -8.99
C ALA A 198 -3.73 11.30 -8.74
N ALA A 199 -3.34 12.35 -9.45
CA ALA A 199 -4.00 13.66 -9.34
C ALA A 199 -5.45 13.61 -9.87
N PRO A 200 -6.36 14.36 -9.26
CA PRO A 200 -6.19 15.37 -8.19
C PRO A 200 -6.39 14.83 -6.76
N GLN A 201 -6.34 13.53 -6.55
CA GLN A 201 -6.66 12.91 -5.27
C GLN A 201 -5.67 13.30 -4.17
N VAL A 202 -6.22 13.38 -2.94
CA VAL A 202 -5.50 13.85 -1.76
C VAL A 202 -4.40 12.87 -1.36
N THR A 203 -3.15 13.36 -1.38
CA THR A 203 -1.97 12.52 -1.21
C THR A 203 -0.90 13.20 -0.35
N TRP A 204 -0.35 12.46 0.61
CA TRP A 204 0.79 12.85 1.42
C TRP A 204 1.98 11.97 1.08
N ILE A 205 3.11 12.58 0.73
CA ILE A 205 4.31 11.87 0.28
C ILE A 205 5.51 12.27 1.13
N THR A 206 6.29 11.26 1.49
CA THR A 206 7.62 11.41 2.08
C THR A 206 8.65 10.53 1.34
N GLY A 207 9.92 10.60 1.75
CA GLY A 207 11.00 9.80 1.16
C GLY A 207 11.62 10.39 -0.10
N GLU A 208 11.18 11.56 -0.54
CA GLU A 208 11.77 12.31 -1.64
C GLU A 208 12.56 13.52 -1.11
N LYS A 209 13.68 13.86 -1.74
CA LYS A 209 14.42 15.09 -1.41
C LYS A 209 13.67 16.36 -1.82
N LYS A 210 12.89 16.27 -2.88
CA LYS A 210 12.01 17.34 -3.40
C LYS A 210 10.88 16.70 -4.21
N ILE A 211 9.76 17.40 -4.32
CA ILE A 211 8.66 16.94 -5.19
C ILE A 211 9.16 16.82 -6.63
N PRO A 212 8.96 15.67 -7.29
CA PRO A 212 9.33 15.51 -8.70
C PRO A 212 8.57 16.50 -9.59
N PRO A 213 9.24 17.14 -10.59
CA PRO A 213 8.62 18.20 -11.39
C PRO A 213 7.32 17.80 -12.06
N ILE A 214 7.22 16.58 -12.59
CA ILE A 214 6.00 16.08 -13.25
C ILE A 214 4.81 16.06 -12.30
N VAL A 215 5.02 15.70 -11.03
CA VAL A 215 3.98 15.69 -10.01
C VAL A 215 3.49 17.10 -9.74
N THR A 216 4.42 18.05 -9.55
CA THR A 216 4.07 19.47 -9.34
C THR A 216 3.26 20.01 -10.51
N GLN A 217 3.70 19.74 -11.75
CA GLN A 217 3.03 20.24 -12.97
C GLN A 217 1.58 19.73 -13.06
N VAL A 218 1.35 18.43 -12.82
CA VAL A 218 0.01 17.85 -12.95
C VAL A 218 -0.90 18.35 -11.83
N TYR A 219 -0.45 18.34 -10.58
CA TYR A 219 -1.26 18.81 -9.44
C TYR A 219 -1.56 20.33 -9.48
N GLN A 220 -0.75 21.13 -10.19
CA GLN A 220 -1.04 22.55 -10.41
C GLN A 220 -2.17 22.78 -11.43
N VAL A 221 -2.30 21.88 -12.42
CA VAL A 221 -3.36 21.94 -13.44
C VAL A 221 -4.67 21.38 -12.90
N GLU A 222 -4.61 20.25 -12.23
CA GLU A 222 -5.74 19.58 -11.60
C GLU A 222 -6.00 20.22 -10.23
N LYS A 223 -7.11 20.87 -10.08
CA LYS A 223 -7.51 21.53 -8.82
C LYS A 223 -8.19 20.55 -7.86
N PRO A 224 -7.99 20.68 -6.56
CA PRO A 224 -7.22 21.70 -5.83
C PRO A 224 -5.71 21.43 -5.84
N ALA A 225 -4.91 22.50 -6.00
CA ALA A 225 -3.45 22.42 -6.05
C ALA A 225 -2.82 21.98 -4.71
N ASP A 226 -3.57 22.05 -3.61
CA ASP A 226 -3.19 21.61 -2.26
C ASP A 226 -3.50 20.12 -1.99
N ALA A 227 -3.97 19.38 -3.00
CA ALA A 227 -4.25 17.96 -2.85
C ALA A 227 -3.00 17.11 -2.58
N ILE A 228 -1.81 17.61 -2.91
CA ILE A 228 -0.57 16.92 -2.57
C ILE A 228 0.20 17.65 -1.47
N THR A 229 0.49 16.91 -0.39
CA THR A 229 1.36 17.35 0.71
C THR A 229 2.69 16.61 0.62
N PHE A 230 3.78 17.36 0.68
CA PHE A 230 5.12 16.81 0.64
C PHE A 230 5.82 17.02 1.98
N ASN A 231 6.27 15.95 2.60
CA ASN A 231 7.05 15.97 3.82
C ASN A 231 8.51 15.61 3.53
N ALA A 232 9.40 16.59 3.61
CA ALA A 232 10.83 16.42 3.35
C ALA A 232 11.59 15.81 4.54
N ALA A 233 10.94 15.54 5.68
CA ALA A 233 11.60 14.94 6.84
C ALA A 233 12.16 13.56 6.48
N PRO A 234 13.46 13.29 6.76
CA PRO A 234 14.10 12.02 6.40
C PRO A 234 13.52 10.82 7.17
N THR A 235 12.93 11.05 8.32
CA THR A 235 12.17 10.09 9.12
C THR A 235 10.79 10.68 9.38
N SER A 236 9.86 10.45 8.46
CA SER A 236 8.47 10.78 8.73
C SER A 236 7.98 9.87 9.86
N SER A 237 7.63 10.45 10.98
CA SER A 237 6.99 9.69 12.04
C SER A 237 5.64 9.20 11.53
N CYS A 238 5.31 7.95 11.82
CA CYS A 238 3.99 7.39 11.55
C CYS A 238 2.88 8.29 12.12
N SER A 239 3.13 8.87 13.29
CA SER A 239 2.28 9.87 13.94
C SER A 239 1.95 11.08 13.05
N ALA A 240 2.90 11.62 12.28
CA ALA A 240 2.64 12.76 11.38
C ALA A 240 1.71 12.36 10.22
N ALA A 241 1.93 11.18 9.64
CA ALA A 241 1.07 10.65 8.59
C ALA A 241 -0.35 10.35 9.09
N ILE A 242 -0.48 9.76 10.28
CA ILE A 242 -1.76 9.49 10.93
C ILE A 242 -2.50 10.79 11.23
N THR A 243 -1.82 11.78 11.79
CA THR A 243 -2.42 13.10 12.06
C THR A 243 -2.96 13.70 10.77
N TRP A 244 -2.15 13.72 9.71
CA TRP A 244 -2.57 14.25 8.41
C TRP A 244 -3.74 13.47 7.79
N LEU A 245 -3.76 12.13 7.90
CA LEU A 245 -4.88 11.31 7.41
C LEU A 245 -6.21 11.66 8.10
N LEU A 246 -6.15 12.02 9.37
CA LEU A 246 -7.33 12.28 10.21
C LEU A 246 -7.76 13.76 10.24
N GLU A 247 -6.96 14.67 9.67
CA GLU A 247 -7.34 16.10 9.57
C GLU A 247 -8.59 16.24 8.69
N SER A 248 -9.61 16.88 9.25
CA SER A 248 -10.80 17.27 8.49
C SER A 248 -10.43 18.37 7.48
N LYS A 249 -10.75 18.16 6.20
CA LYS A 249 -10.77 19.26 5.22
C LYS A 249 -12.12 19.92 5.19
#